data_b6814c783870026d9b991f07a548a08a
#
_entry.id   b6814c783870026d9b991f07a548a08a
#
_cell.length_a   1.000
_cell.length_b   1.000
_cell.length_c   1.000
_cell.angle_alpha   90.00
_cell.angle_beta   90.00
_cell.angle_gamma   90.00
#
_symmetry.space_group_name_H-M   'P 1'
#
loop_
_entity.id
_entity.type
_entity.pdbx_description
1 polymer ?
#
loop_
_entity_poly.entity_id
_entity_poly.type
_entity_poly.pdbx_seq_one_letter_code
_entity_poly.pdbx_strand_id
1 'polypeptide(L)'
;MNKDASDPSRLRPATADDDPACRAGLDVRGVTITYNNGHTALRDAGFCTPLGSITALVGVNGSGKSTLFKAIMGFLKPAAGTIQVLGQSVSSAIGRNLVAYVPQNEEVDWDFPVLVKDVVMMGRYGHMGFFRRPRPADREAVDQALQRVQMDELRHRQIGELSGGQKKRVFLARALAQQAKVILLDEPFTGVDVKTEDAIIELLKALRDEGCVILVSTHNLGSVPEFCDRTVLVKNTVLTYGPTEQVFTRPNLELAFGGVLRHFDLPHSHDDAGGRLPVGIMTDDERPLVLVGGRSAVRGNPDSITAVPSSGRRDPA
;
A
#
# COMPACT_ATOMS: atom_id res chain seq x y z
N MET A 1 -37.71 -4.90 -20.40
CA MET A 1 -36.50 -4.46 -21.14
C MET A 1 -35.87 -3.32 -20.33
N ASN A 2 -34.98 -3.67 -19.42
CA ASN A 2 -34.30 -2.71 -18.57
C ASN A 2 -32.86 -2.53 -19.07
N LYS A 3 -32.59 -1.42 -19.79
CA LYS A 3 -31.32 -1.05 -20.41
C LYS A 3 -30.48 -0.10 -19.57
N ASP A 4 -30.68 -0.04 -18.25
CA ASP A 4 -30.12 1.02 -17.39
C ASP A 4 -28.98 0.57 -16.44
N ALA A 5 -28.33 -0.58 -16.68
CA ALA A 5 -27.33 -1.11 -15.74
C ALA A 5 -25.86 -0.92 -16.15
N SER A 6 -25.55 -0.21 -17.25
CA SER A 6 -24.17 -0.17 -17.79
C SER A 6 -23.66 1.22 -18.17
N ASP A 7 -24.08 2.27 -17.46
CA ASP A 7 -23.54 3.61 -17.65
C ASP A 7 -22.36 3.83 -16.67
N PRO A 8 -21.10 3.84 -17.16
CA PRO A 8 -19.92 4.11 -16.34
C PRO A 8 -19.87 5.51 -15.75
N SER A 9 -20.75 6.43 -16.22
CA SER A 9 -20.85 7.81 -15.71
C SER A 9 -21.54 7.90 -14.34
N ARG A 10 -22.11 6.82 -13.79
CA ARG A 10 -22.80 6.81 -12.49
C ARG A 10 -21.93 6.54 -11.28
N LEU A 11 -20.67 6.10 -11.45
CA LEU A 11 -19.69 6.13 -10.39
C LEU A 11 -19.10 7.55 -10.31
N ARG A 12 -19.84 8.49 -9.70
CA ARG A 12 -19.21 9.72 -9.25
C ARG A 12 -18.16 9.31 -8.22
N PRO A 13 -16.85 9.62 -8.42
CA PRO A 13 -15.92 9.54 -7.32
C PRO A 13 -16.52 10.36 -6.18
N ALA A 14 -16.62 9.78 -4.98
CA ALA A 14 -16.95 10.57 -3.81
C ALA A 14 -15.98 11.75 -3.82
N THR A 15 -16.49 12.97 -3.97
CA THR A 15 -15.63 14.14 -4.02
C THR A 15 -15.00 14.29 -2.66
N ALA A 16 -13.70 14.56 -2.59
CA ALA A 16 -12.94 14.73 -1.34
C ALA A 16 -13.58 15.76 -0.37
N ASP A 17 -14.58 16.49 -0.84
CA ASP A 17 -15.31 17.51 -0.08
C ASP A 17 -16.31 16.93 0.94
N ASP A 18 -16.72 15.68 0.82
CA ASP A 18 -17.81 15.10 1.62
C ASP A 18 -17.36 14.45 2.95
N ASP A 19 -16.04 14.25 3.17
CA ASP A 19 -15.51 13.69 4.40
C ASP A 19 -14.57 14.66 5.14
N PRO A 20 -15.05 15.41 6.13
CA PRO A 20 -14.21 16.35 6.89
C PRO A 20 -13.04 15.69 7.61
N ALA A 21 -13.17 14.41 8.00
CA ALA A 21 -12.10 13.67 8.68
C ALA A 21 -10.91 13.36 7.76
N CYS A 22 -11.14 13.28 6.45
CA CYS A 22 -10.11 13.05 5.44
C CYS A 22 -9.13 14.21 5.28
N ARG A 23 -9.54 15.44 5.59
CA ARG A 23 -8.76 16.65 5.31
C ARG A 23 -7.50 16.79 6.14
N ALA A 24 -7.42 16.06 7.24
CA ALA A 24 -6.29 16.16 8.18
C ALA A 24 -5.05 15.36 7.75
N GLY A 25 -5.22 14.33 6.92
CA GLY A 25 -4.13 13.44 6.47
C GLY A 25 -3.54 13.84 5.12
N LEU A 26 -3.81 13.07 4.08
CA LEU A 26 -3.45 13.35 2.70
C LEU A 26 -4.70 13.73 1.91
N ASP A 27 -4.68 14.85 1.20
CA ASP A 27 -5.79 15.37 0.40
C ASP A 27 -5.33 15.65 -1.03
N VAL A 28 -5.88 14.90 -1.99
CA VAL A 28 -5.57 14.97 -3.42
C VAL A 28 -6.82 15.40 -4.17
N ARG A 29 -6.76 16.53 -4.93
CA ARG A 29 -7.92 17.12 -5.59
C ARG A 29 -7.65 17.41 -7.05
N GLY A 30 -8.36 16.73 -7.95
CA GLY A 30 -8.34 17.01 -9.37
C GLY A 30 -6.95 16.92 -10.01
N VAL A 31 -6.08 16.05 -9.48
CA VAL A 31 -4.66 16.01 -9.84
C VAL A 31 -4.48 15.38 -11.21
N THR A 32 -3.87 16.16 -12.11
CA THR A 32 -3.45 15.70 -13.43
C THR A 32 -1.92 15.79 -13.54
N ILE A 33 -1.28 14.68 -13.94
CA ILE A 33 0.17 14.60 -14.09
C ILE A 33 0.51 14.20 -15.52
N THR A 34 1.21 15.09 -16.20
CA THR A 34 1.70 14.89 -17.57
C THR A 34 3.21 14.97 -17.56
N TYR A 35 3.87 13.97 -18.12
CA TYR A 35 5.32 13.94 -18.28
C TYR A 35 5.77 14.86 -19.43
N ASN A 36 7.07 15.21 -19.46
CA ASN A 36 7.65 16.09 -20.46
C ASN A 36 7.50 15.58 -21.91
N ASN A 37 7.30 14.27 -22.09
CA ASN A 37 7.04 13.65 -23.39
C ASN A 37 5.56 13.77 -23.83
N GLY A 38 4.71 14.50 -23.09
CA GLY A 38 3.29 14.68 -23.37
C GLY A 38 2.37 13.54 -22.87
N HIS A 39 2.93 12.46 -22.31
CA HIS A 39 2.14 11.37 -21.75
C HIS A 39 1.47 11.78 -20.43
N THR A 40 0.13 11.73 -20.38
CA THR A 40 -0.64 11.94 -19.15
C THR A 40 -0.83 10.62 -18.42
N ALA A 41 -0.08 10.44 -17.33
CA ALA A 41 -0.11 9.21 -16.54
C ALA A 41 -1.26 9.19 -15.51
N LEU A 42 -1.70 10.37 -15.04
CA LEU A 42 -2.81 10.50 -14.10
C LEU A 42 -3.67 11.69 -14.52
N ARG A 43 -4.99 11.50 -14.56
CA ARG A 43 -5.95 12.54 -14.96
C ARG A 43 -7.03 12.69 -13.92
N ASP A 44 -7.24 13.95 -13.49
CA ASP A 44 -8.34 14.35 -12.58
C ASP A 44 -8.50 13.41 -11.37
N ALA A 45 -7.38 13.04 -10.75
CA ALA A 45 -7.36 12.13 -9.62
C ALA A 45 -7.72 12.88 -8.33
N GLY A 46 -8.68 12.33 -7.58
CA GLY A 46 -9.12 12.90 -6.30
C GLY A 46 -9.40 11.81 -5.27
N PHE A 47 -8.81 11.92 -4.10
CA PHE A 47 -9.09 11.09 -2.93
C PHE A 47 -8.50 11.73 -1.68
N CYS A 48 -8.93 11.25 -0.51
CA CYS A 48 -8.31 11.64 0.75
C CYS A 48 -8.06 10.43 1.66
N THR A 49 -7.10 10.59 2.59
CA THR A 49 -6.81 9.62 3.65
C THR A 49 -6.77 10.32 5.00
N PRO A 50 -7.49 9.82 6.02
CA PRO A 50 -7.48 10.44 7.35
C PRO A 50 -6.19 10.15 8.10
N LEU A 51 -5.98 10.86 9.21
CA LEU A 51 -4.92 10.54 10.17
C LEU A 51 -5.16 9.14 10.76
N GLY A 52 -4.07 8.46 11.12
CA GLY A 52 -4.16 7.14 11.75
C GLY A 52 -4.87 6.12 10.85
N SER A 53 -4.51 6.05 9.58
CA SER A 53 -5.09 5.09 8.65
C SER A 53 -4.05 4.47 7.72
N ILE A 54 -4.29 3.20 7.34
CA ILE A 54 -3.58 2.51 6.27
C ILE A 54 -4.50 2.50 5.04
N THR A 55 -4.04 3.11 3.95
CA THR A 55 -4.78 3.17 2.69
C THR A 55 -4.05 2.38 1.61
N ALA A 56 -4.73 1.40 1.02
CA ALA A 56 -4.21 0.67 -0.14
C ALA A 56 -4.41 1.48 -1.42
N LEU A 57 -3.36 1.62 -2.21
CA LEU A 57 -3.40 2.16 -3.57
C LEU A 57 -3.31 1.00 -4.56
N VAL A 58 -4.44 0.61 -5.13
CA VAL A 58 -4.59 -0.64 -5.90
C VAL A 58 -4.88 -0.34 -7.37
N GLY A 59 -4.24 -1.08 -8.27
CA GLY A 59 -4.43 -0.95 -9.72
C GLY A 59 -3.35 -1.67 -10.51
N VAL A 60 -3.59 -1.92 -11.79
CA VAL A 60 -2.63 -2.59 -12.68
C VAL A 60 -1.30 -1.83 -12.81
N ASN A 61 -0.28 -2.51 -13.30
CA ASN A 61 0.99 -1.85 -13.64
C ASN A 61 0.75 -0.76 -14.70
N GLY A 62 1.37 0.41 -14.50
CA GLY A 62 1.15 1.57 -15.36
C GLY A 62 -0.12 2.38 -15.06
N SER A 63 -0.94 2.02 -14.06
CA SER A 63 -2.16 2.74 -13.71
C SER A 63 -1.94 4.15 -13.11
N GLY A 64 -0.69 4.52 -12.79
CA GLY A 64 -0.34 5.83 -12.23
C GLY A 64 0.04 5.84 -10.74
N LYS A 65 0.10 4.69 -10.04
CA LYS A 65 0.43 4.58 -8.60
C LYS A 65 1.76 5.26 -8.26
N SER A 66 2.86 4.81 -8.86
CA SER A 66 4.20 5.38 -8.60
C SER A 66 4.32 6.84 -9.09
N THR A 67 3.55 7.23 -10.11
CA THR A 67 3.45 8.64 -10.54
C THR A 67 2.82 9.50 -9.46
N LEU A 68 1.76 9.01 -8.81
CA LEU A 68 1.13 9.69 -7.70
C LEU A 68 2.09 9.81 -6.50
N PHE A 69 2.80 8.75 -6.14
CA PHE A 69 3.83 8.81 -5.10
C PHE A 69 4.91 9.84 -5.39
N LYS A 70 5.41 9.89 -6.63
CA LYS A 70 6.38 10.91 -7.05
C LYS A 70 5.82 12.32 -6.94
N ALA A 71 4.53 12.52 -7.18
CA ALA A 71 3.90 13.83 -7.01
C ALA A 71 3.73 14.22 -5.53
N ILE A 72 3.35 13.28 -4.65
CA ILE A 72 3.27 13.51 -3.20
C ILE A 72 4.66 13.79 -2.62
N MET A 73 5.72 13.17 -3.17
CA MET A 73 7.11 13.46 -2.81
C MET A 73 7.67 14.75 -3.43
N GLY A 74 6.87 15.45 -4.26
CA GLY A 74 7.31 16.67 -4.92
C GLY A 74 8.31 16.48 -6.07
N PHE A 75 8.58 15.23 -6.50
CA PHE A 75 9.42 14.94 -7.65
C PHE A 75 8.74 15.28 -8.97
N LEU A 76 7.41 15.25 -9.00
CA LEU A 76 6.59 15.64 -10.14
C LEU A 76 5.62 16.74 -9.70
N LYS A 77 5.56 17.82 -10.47
CA LYS A 77 4.59 18.87 -10.24
C LYS A 77 3.31 18.57 -11.03
N PRO A 78 2.14 18.57 -10.38
CA PRO A 78 0.86 18.43 -11.10
C PRO A 78 0.68 19.54 -12.14
N ALA A 79 0.18 19.17 -13.33
CA ALA A 79 -0.23 20.13 -14.36
C ALA A 79 -1.56 20.83 -13.98
N ALA A 80 -2.42 20.14 -13.21
CA ALA A 80 -3.64 20.67 -12.65
C ALA A 80 -3.95 19.99 -11.31
N GLY A 81 -4.80 20.61 -10.50
CA GLY A 81 -5.19 20.11 -9.19
C GLY A 81 -4.22 20.46 -8.08
N THR A 82 -4.47 19.93 -6.89
CA THR A 82 -3.68 20.21 -5.67
C THR A 82 -3.46 18.96 -4.85
N ILE A 83 -2.31 18.91 -4.16
CA ILE A 83 -2.00 17.90 -3.15
C ILE A 83 -1.66 18.63 -1.85
N GLN A 84 -2.33 18.24 -0.77
CA GLN A 84 -2.03 18.71 0.58
C GLN A 84 -1.64 17.53 1.47
N VAL A 85 -0.64 17.73 2.27
CA VAL A 85 -0.12 16.76 3.24
C VAL A 85 -0.24 17.38 4.62
N LEU A 86 -1.07 16.80 5.49
CA LEU A 86 -1.36 17.35 6.83
C LEU A 86 -1.77 18.83 6.77
N GLY A 87 -2.63 19.18 5.81
CA GLY A 87 -3.10 20.54 5.57
C GLY A 87 -2.05 21.52 5.01
N GLN A 88 -0.88 21.04 4.61
CA GLN A 88 0.22 21.85 4.07
C GLN A 88 0.49 21.52 2.61
N SER A 89 1.12 22.44 1.88
CA SER A 89 1.63 22.15 0.54
C SER A 89 2.71 21.06 0.59
N VAL A 90 2.85 20.28 -0.50
CA VAL A 90 3.88 19.25 -0.65
C VAL A 90 5.28 19.80 -0.31
N SER A 91 5.65 20.96 -0.86
CA SER A 91 6.97 21.53 -0.61
C SER A 91 7.20 21.87 0.87
N SER A 92 6.20 22.37 1.58
CA SER A 92 6.26 22.63 3.02
C SER A 92 6.41 21.33 3.80
N ALA A 93 5.61 20.30 3.48
CA ALA A 93 5.63 19.02 4.17
C ALA A 93 6.99 18.31 4.01
N ILE A 94 7.54 18.30 2.78
CA ILE A 94 8.87 17.73 2.51
C ILE A 94 9.96 18.49 3.25
N GLY A 95 9.95 19.84 3.20
CA GLY A 95 10.93 20.67 3.92
C GLY A 95 10.92 20.47 5.44
N ARG A 96 9.80 19.96 6.00
CA ARG A 96 9.63 19.62 7.42
C ARG A 96 9.82 18.14 7.73
N ASN A 97 10.27 17.33 6.77
CA ASN A 97 10.46 15.87 6.89
C ASN A 97 9.17 15.11 7.28
N LEU A 98 7.99 15.62 6.91
CA LEU A 98 6.72 15.01 7.27
C LEU A 98 6.34 13.80 6.40
N VAL A 99 7.01 13.59 5.27
CA VAL A 99 6.75 12.50 4.34
C VAL A 99 7.99 11.64 4.18
N ALA A 100 7.85 10.33 4.41
CA ALA A 100 8.85 9.33 4.10
C ALA A 100 8.39 8.45 2.93
N TYR A 101 9.33 7.98 2.11
CA TYR A 101 9.05 7.14 0.97
C TYR A 101 9.98 5.94 0.89
N VAL A 102 9.40 4.77 0.70
CA VAL A 102 10.10 3.52 0.41
C VAL A 102 9.70 3.11 -1.01
N PRO A 103 10.59 3.22 -2.00
CA PRO A 103 10.31 2.83 -3.37
C PRO A 103 10.28 1.31 -3.55
N GLN A 104 9.64 0.85 -4.63
CA GLN A 104 9.59 -0.57 -5.00
C GLN A 104 10.99 -1.16 -5.21
N ASN A 105 11.81 -0.45 -5.99
CA ASN A 105 13.21 -0.81 -6.24
C ASN A 105 14.11 0.29 -5.68
N GLU A 106 15.01 -0.11 -4.82
CA GLU A 106 16.05 0.79 -4.33
C GLU A 106 17.20 0.78 -5.36
N GLU A 107 17.40 1.92 -6.01
CA GLU A 107 18.56 2.15 -6.88
C GLU A 107 19.82 2.34 -6.02
N VAL A 108 20.29 1.26 -5.41
CA VAL A 108 21.47 1.24 -4.55
C VAL A 108 22.52 0.33 -5.18
N ASP A 109 23.76 0.81 -5.20
CA ASP A 109 24.90 -0.04 -5.47
C ASP A 109 25.11 -0.98 -4.27
N TRP A 110 24.70 -2.23 -4.42
CA TRP A 110 24.75 -3.25 -3.37
C TRP A 110 26.17 -3.67 -3.03
N ASP A 111 27.13 -3.42 -3.92
CA ASP A 111 28.55 -3.73 -3.69
C ASP A 111 29.25 -2.61 -2.91
N PHE A 112 28.58 -1.47 -2.73
CA PHE A 112 29.10 -0.38 -1.91
C PHE A 112 29.11 -0.76 -0.42
N PRO A 113 30.26 -0.72 0.28
CA PRO A 113 30.44 -1.25 1.63
C PRO A 113 29.83 -0.32 2.70
N VAL A 114 28.51 -0.11 2.66
CA VAL A 114 27.78 0.69 3.65
C VAL A 114 27.14 -0.22 4.71
N LEU A 115 27.22 0.19 5.98
CA LEU A 115 26.64 -0.56 7.08
C LEU A 115 25.15 -0.30 7.21
N VAL A 116 24.39 -1.28 7.68
CA VAL A 116 22.95 -1.18 7.95
C VAL A 116 22.59 0.07 8.75
N LYS A 117 23.29 0.34 9.87
CA LYS A 117 23.08 1.55 10.69
C LYS A 117 23.28 2.85 9.93
N ASP A 118 24.21 2.86 8.96
CA ASP A 118 24.52 4.07 8.20
C ASP A 118 23.43 4.33 7.13
N VAL A 119 22.89 3.28 6.53
CA VAL A 119 21.70 3.39 5.65
C VAL A 119 20.50 3.94 6.42
N VAL A 120 20.23 3.43 7.63
CA VAL A 120 19.13 3.94 8.47
C VAL A 120 19.39 5.37 8.91
N MET A 121 20.66 5.74 9.21
CA MET A 121 21.07 7.10 9.56
C MET A 121 20.78 8.11 8.44
N MET A 122 20.78 7.70 7.16
CA MET A 122 20.41 8.58 6.04
C MET A 122 18.98 9.13 6.21
N GLY A 123 18.07 8.40 6.86
CA GLY A 123 16.73 8.87 7.21
C GLY A 123 16.74 10.10 8.12
N ARG A 124 17.83 10.34 8.86
CA ARG A 124 17.99 11.51 9.74
C ARG A 124 18.58 12.74 9.06
N TYR A 125 19.01 12.64 7.80
CA TYR A 125 19.72 13.75 7.14
C TYR A 125 18.90 15.04 7.07
N GLY A 126 17.58 14.95 6.97
CA GLY A 126 16.70 16.12 7.02
C GLY A 126 16.63 16.82 8.38
N HIS A 127 17.01 16.13 9.46
CA HIS A 127 17.03 16.66 10.82
C HIS A 127 18.41 17.19 11.23
N MET A 128 19.46 16.88 10.44
CA MET A 128 20.82 17.30 10.71
C MET A 128 21.10 18.67 10.10
N GLY A 129 21.99 19.43 10.73
CA GLY A 129 22.48 20.69 10.18
C GLY A 129 23.35 20.50 8.94
N PHE A 130 23.92 21.60 8.44
CA PHE A 130 24.72 21.64 7.20
C PHE A 130 25.86 20.61 7.16
N PHE A 131 26.54 20.38 8.29
CA PHE A 131 27.66 19.42 8.37
C PHE A 131 27.24 17.95 8.52
N ARG A 132 25.93 17.64 8.52
CA ARG A 132 25.40 16.28 8.63
C ARG A 132 26.01 15.47 9.78
N ARG A 133 26.33 16.10 10.92
CA ARG A 133 26.87 15.41 12.10
C ARG A 133 25.74 14.84 12.95
N PRO A 134 25.70 13.51 13.17
CA PRO A 134 24.65 12.89 13.99
C PRO A 134 24.72 13.34 15.44
N ARG A 135 23.59 13.77 15.98
CA ARG A 135 23.39 14.09 17.41
C ARG A 135 22.97 12.84 18.18
N PRO A 136 22.98 12.84 19.52
CA PRO A 136 22.47 11.72 20.31
C PRO A 136 21.04 11.31 19.92
N ALA A 137 20.13 12.26 19.73
CA ALA A 137 18.75 12.01 19.30
C ALA A 137 18.66 11.32 17.92
N ASP A 138 19.59 11.59 16.99
CA ASP A 138 19.61 10.94 15.69
C ASP A 138 20.03 9.47 15.81
N ARG A 139 20.98 9.17 16.70
CA ARG A 139 21.41 7.79 16.99
C ARG A 139 20.30 7.01 17.68
N GLU A 140 19.63 7.62 18.64
CA GLU A 140 18.50 7.02 19.33
C GLU A 140 17.35 6.68 18.35
N ALA A 141 17.01 7.59 17.43
CA ALA A 141 16.01 7.36 16.40
C ALA A 141 16.40 6.20 15.48
N VAL A 142 17.69 6.04 15.14
CA VAL A 142 18.21 4.90 14.37
C VAL A 142 18.10 3.60 15.17
N ASP A 143 18.46 3.62 16.45
CA ASP A 143 18.40 2.44 17.31
C ASP A 143 16.94 1.97 17.47
N GLN A 144 16.02 2.87 17.74
CA GLN A 144 14.58 2.58 17.80
C GLN A 144 14.05 2.03 16.47
N ALA A 145 14.44 2.63 15.34
CA ALA A 145 14.00 2.18 14.03
C ALA A 145 14.49 0.76 13.72
N LEU A 146 15.75 0.45 14.01
CA LEU A 146 16.32 -0.89 13.83
C LEU A 146 15.64 -1.93 14.71
N GLN A 147 15.35 -1.61 15.98
CA GLN A 147 14.63 -2.50 16.88
C GLN A 147 13.21 -2.79 16.38
N ARG A 148 12.48 -1.77 15.92
CA ARG A 148 11.11 -1.94 15.38
C ARG A 148 11.03 -2.88 14.19
N VAL A 149 12.06 -2.92 13.36
CA VAL A 149 12.13 -3.83 12.20
C VAL A 149 12.93 -5.11 12.50
N GLN A 150 13.36 -5.35 13.76
CA GLN A 150 14.16 -6.52 14.17
C GLN A 150 15.46 -6.68 13.38
N MET A 151 16.19 -5.57 13.20
CA MET A 151 17.46 -5.53 12.48
C MET A 151 18.63 -5.00 13.32
N ASP A 152 18.44 -4.82 14.62
CA ASP A 152 19.44 -4.29 15.55
C ASP A 152 20.71 -5.16 15.66
N GLU A 153 20.57 -6.49 15.65
CA GLU A 153 21.71 -7.42 15.66
C GLU A 153 22.56 -7.32 14.38
N LEU A 154 21.96 -6.90 13.27
CA LEU A 154 22.62 -6.79 11.96
C LEU A 154 23.15 -5.38 11.68
N ARG A 155 23.06 -4.45 12.63
CA ARG A 155 23.41 -3.03 12.47
C ARG A 155 24.80 -2.75 11.94
N HIS A 156 25.76 -3.64 12.20
CA HIS A 156 27.16 -3.55 11.78
C HIS A 156 27.49 -4.37 10.52
N ARG A 157 26.51 -5.09 9.96
CA ARG A 157 26.68 -5.78 8.67
C ARG A 157 26.63 -4.81 7.51
N GLN A 158 27.29 -5.19 6.41
CA GLN A 158 27.16 -4.48 5.15
C GLN A 158 25.78 -4.78 4.52
N ILE A 159 25.19 -3.78 3.87
CA ILE A 159 23.86 -3.91 3.25
C ILE A 159 23.84 -4.98 2.14
N GLY A 160 24.97 -5.17 1.43
CA GLY A 160 25.11 -6.17 0.39
C GLY A 160 24.98 -7.62 0.89
N GLU A 161 25.36 -7.89 2.14
CA GLU A 161 25.33 -9.22 2.78
C GLU A 161 23.90 -9.66 3.20
N LEU A 162 22.93 -8.78 3.10
CA LEU A 162 21.57 -9.04 3.58
C LEU A 162 20.71 -9.75 2.51
N SER A 163 19.78 -10.59 2.97
CA SER A 163 18.71 -11.12 2.12
C SER A 163 17.78 -10.01 1.61
N GLY A 164 17.00 -10.28 0.55
CA GLY A 164 16.05 -9.31 0.00
C GLY A 164 15.05 -8.79 1.04
N GLY A 165 14.48 -9.69 1.85
CA GLY A 165 13.57 -9.31 2.94
C GLY A 165 14.24 -8.49 4.05
N GLN A 166 15.50 -8.79 4.38
CA GLN A 166 16.28 -7.99 5.32
C GLN A 166 16.57 -6.60 4.75
N LYS A 167 16.95 -6.48 3.48
CA LYS A 167 17.15 -5.21 2.80
C LYS A 167 15.89 -4.34 2.88
N LYS A 168 14.71 -4.90 2.54
CA LYS A 168 13.44 -4.17 2.65
C LYS A 168 13.16 -3.67 4.07
N ARG A 169 13.42 -4.47 5.10
CA ARG A 169 13.31 -4.05 6.50
C ARG A 169 14.26 -2.91 6.85
N VAL A 170 15.49 -2.90 6.32
CA VAL A 170 16.45 -1.80 6.54
C VAL A 170 15.94 -0.49 5.89
N PHE A 171 15.38 -0.54 4.67
CA PHE A 171 14.83 0.65 4.04
C PHE A 171 13.55 1.15 4.74
N LEU A 172 12.76 0.24 5.27
CA LEU A 172 11.65 0.61 6.14
C LEU A 172 12.17 1.28 7.43
N ALA A 173 13.23 0.74 8.08
CA ALA A 173 13.86 1.38 9.22
C ALA A 173 14.40 2.78 8.88
N ARG A 174 14.96 3.00 7.69
CA ARG A 174 15.37 4.33 7.22
C ARG A 174 14.20 5.31 7.19
N ALA A 175 13.04 4.87 6.67
CA ALA A 175 11.82 5.68 6.66
C ALA A 175 11.30 5.96 8.08
N LEU A 176 11.35 4.98 8.99
CA LEU A 176 10.98 5.14 10.40
C LEU A 176 11.91 6.10 11.15
N ALA A 177 13.23 6.01 10.91
CA ALA A 177 14.22 6.90 11.51
C ALA A 177 13.96 8.37 11.14
N GLN A 178 13.34 8.65 10.00
CA GLN A 178 12.91 9.99 9.61
C GLN A 178 11.83 10.56 10.53
N GLN A 179 11.06 9.69 11.24
CA GLN A 179 9.94 10.08 12.12
C GLN A 179 8.87 10.88 11.38
N ALA A 180 8.65 10.55 10.11
CA ALA A 180 7.62 11.14 9.28
C ALA A 180 6.22 10.77 9.77
N LYS A 181 5.24 11.65 9.51
CA LYS A 181 3.82 11.41 9.83
C LYS A 181 3.04 10.81 8.67
N VAL A 182 3.56 10.92 7.46
CA VAL A 182 3.02 10.31 6.25
C VAL A 182 4.07 9.36 5.68
N ILE A 183 3.72 8.10 5.49
CA ILE A 183 4.63 7.06 5.00
C ILE A 183 4.06 6.49 3.70
N LEU A 184 4.85 6.57 2.64
CA LEU A 184 4.50 6.05 1.32
C LEU A 184 5.33 4.79 1.07
N LEU A 185 4.67 3.67 0.79
CA LEU A 185 5.29 2.38 0.56
C LEU A 185 4.89 1.87 -0.84
N ASP A 186 5.87 1.77 -1.74
CA ASP A 186 5.62 1.31 -3.11
C ASP A 186 5.97 -0.17 -3.20
N GLU A 187 4.95 -1.03 -3.22
CA GLU A 187 5.04 -2.49 -3.27
C GLU A 187 5.99 -3.11 -2.21
N PRO A 188 5.76 -2.83 -0.92
CA PRO A 188 6.69 -3.22 0.15
C PRO A 188 6.81 -4.74 0.34
N PHE A 189 5.86 -5.52 -0.16
CA PHE A 189 5.78 -6.97 0.05
C PHE A 189 6.38 -7.79 -1.10
N THR A 190 6.73 -7.17 -2.24
CA THR A 190 7.27 -7.87 -3.40
C THR A 190 8.61 -8.53 -3.07
N GLY A 191 8.69 -9.85 -3.28
CA GLY A 191 9.91 -10.63 -3.06
C GLY A 191 10.29 -10.86 -1.60
N VAL A 192 9.34 -10.74 -0.66
CA VAL A 192 9.53 -11.15 0.73
C VAL A 192 8.75 -12.43 1.04
N ASP A 193 9.23 -13.19 2.02
CA ASP A 193 8.50 -14.35 2.53
C ASP A 193 7.31 -13.92 3.41
N VAL A 194 6.36 -14.85 3.61
CA VAL A 194 5.12 -14.60 4.37
C VAL A 194 5.38 -14.09 5.78
N LYS A 195 6.40 -14.64 6.46
CA LYS A 195 6.75 -14.25 7.83
C LYS A 195 7.25 -12.79 7.88
N THR A 196 8.02 -12.39 6.89
CA THR A 196 8.51 -11.00 6.77
C THR A 196 7.34 -10.06 6.42
N GLU A 197 6.42 -10.47 5.54
CA GLU A 197 5.21 -9.71 5.22
C GLU A 197 4.35 -9.49 6.48
N ASP A 198 4.06 -10.54 7.25
CA ASP A 198 3.29 -10.44 8.49
C ASP A 198 3.94 -9.47 9.50
N ALA A 199 5.28 -9.54 9.66
CA ALA A 199 5.99 -8.62 10.54
C ALA A 199 5.91 -7.16 10.07
N ILE A 200 5.96 -6.91 8.76
CA ILE A 200 5.77 -5.57 8.19
C ILE A 200 4.33 -5.09 8.44
N ILE A 201 3.33 -5.93 8.21
CA ILE A 201 1.91 -5.58 8.43
C ILE A 201 1.67 -5.18 9.90
N GLU A 202 2.17 -5.96 10.86
CA GLU A 202 2.03 -5.62 12.27
C GLU A 202 2.72 -4.29 12.63
N LEU A 203 3.89 -4.02 12.04
CA LEU A 203 4.55 -2.72 12.19
C LEU A 203 3.71 -1.57 11.61
N LEU A 204 3.09 -1.76 10.43
CA LEU A 204 2.24 -0.73 9.83
C LEU A 204 0.99 -0.46 10.68
N LYS A 205 0.37 -1.49 11.27
CA LYS A 205 -0.74 -1.33 12.20
C LYS A 205 -0.32 -0.52 13.44
N ALA A 206 0.83 -0.82 14.02
CA ALA A 206 1.36 -0.05 15.16
C ALA A 206 1.59 1.43 14.79
N LEU A 207 2.15 1.71 13.62
CA LEU A 207 2.35 3.09 13.13
C LEU A 207 1.03 3.82 12.89
N ARG A 208 0.02 3.15 12.35
CA ARG A 208 -1.34 3.67 12.22
C ARG A 208 -1.90 4.08 13.59
N ASP A 209 -1.77 3.22 14.57
CA ASP A 209 -2.26 3.46 15.93
C ASP A 209 -1.51 4.62 16.63
N GLU A 210 -0.26 4.89 16.22
CA GLU A 210 0.50 6.09 16.58
C GLU A 210 0.06 7.36 15.83
N GLY A 211 -0.97 7.25 14.96
CA GLY A 211 -1.55 8.36 14.21
C GLY A 211 -0.86 8.67 12.87
N CYS A 212 0.01 7.78 12.38
CA CYS A 212 0.61 7.96 11.06
C CYS A 212 -0.41 7.73 9.93
N VAL A 213 -0.25 8.45 8.84
CA VAL A 213 -0.95 8.21 7.57
C VAL A 213 -0.06 7.32 6.72
N ILE A 214 -0.57 6.16 6.32
CA ILE A 214 0.20 5.19 5.56
C ILE A 214 -0.50 4.95 4.22
N LEU A 215 0.21 5.15 3.12
CA LEU A 215 -0.28 4.83 1.78
C LEU A 215 0.60 3.72 1.20
N VAL A 216 -0.01 2.56 0.93
CA VAL A 216 0.68 1.37 0.44
C VAL A 216 0.21 1.07 -0.97
N SER A 217 1.09 1.10 -1.96
CA SER A 217 0.77 0.50 -3.26
C SER A 217 0.98 -1.01 -3.18
N THR A 218 0.05 -1.75 -3.73
CA THR A 218 0.16 -3.22 -3.82
C THR A 218 -0.62 -3.75 -5.02
N HIS A 219 -0.14 -4.83 -5.57
CA HIS A 219 -0.89 -5.69 -6.50
C HIS A 219 -1.35 -6.98 -5.82
N ASN A 220 -0.90 -7.26 -4.58
CA ASN A 220 -1.38 -8.38 -3.79
C ASN A 220 -2.77 -8.09 -3.21
N LEU A 221 -3.81 -8.54 -3.93
CA LEU A 221 -5.20 -8.29 -3.55
C LEU A 221 -5.62 -9.03 -2.27
N GLY A 222 -5.02 -10.18 -2.00
CA GLY A 222 -5.40 -11.01 -0.86
C GLY A 222 -5.09 -10.40 0.49
N SER A 223 -4.02 -9.61 0.60
CA SER A 223 -3.63 -9.00 1.87
C SER A 223 -4.34 -7.67 2.18
N VAL A 224 -4.87 -6.97 1.16
CA VAL A 224 -5.49 -5.65 1.36
C VAL A 224 -6.60 -5.63 2.43
N PRO A 225 -7.57 -6.55 2.44
CA PRO A 225 -8.63 -6.56 3.44
C PRO A 225 -8.15 -6.91 4.87
N GLU A 226 -6.94 -7.49 4.99
CA GLU A 226 -6.41 -7.94 6.28
C GLU A 226 -5.86 -6.78 7.14
N PHE A 227 -5.36 -5.71 6.49
CA PHE A 227 -4.70 -4.64 7.23
C PHE A 227 -5.00 -3.22 6.76
N CYS A 228 -5.61 -3.04 5.58
CA CYS A 228 -5.91 -1.71 5.06
C CYS A 228 -7.30 -1.24 5.46
N ASP A 229 -7.38 -0.11 6.14
CA ASP A 229 -8.64 0.52 6.56
C ASP A 229 -9.40 1.09 5.36
N ARG A 230 -8.67 1.59 4.38
CA ARG A 230 -9.20 2.25 3.18
C ARG A 230 -8.52 1.75 1.92
N THR A 231 -9.21 1.90 0.79
CA THR A 231 -8.69 1.53 -0.53
C THR A 231 -8.98 2.64 -1.54
N VAL A 232 -8.00 2.87 -2.42
CA VAL A 232 -8.09 3.75 -3.59
C VAL A 232 -7.83 2.90 -4.83
N LEU A 233 -8.80 2.77 -5.72
CA LEU A 233 -8.64 2.07 -6.99
C LEU A 233 -8.22 3.02 -8.09
N VAL A 234 -7.09 2.73 -8.76
CA VAL A 234 -6.47 3.63 -9.74
C VAL A 234 -6.34 2.94 -11.12
N LYS A 235 -6.78 3.67 -12.15
CA LYS A 235 -6.58 3.32 -13.57
C LYS A 235 -6.45 4.60 -14.40
N ASN A 236 -5.27 5.21 -14.42
CA ASN A 236 -4.99 6.54 -14.98
C ASN A 236 -5.85 7.68 -14.38
N THR A 237 -6.76 7.37 -13.50
CA THR A 237 -7.56 8.25 -12.64
C THR A 237 -7.91 7.47 -11.38
N VAL A 238 -8.48 8.11 -10.37
CA VAL A 238 -9.10 7.43 -9.24
C VAL A 238 -10.51 7.00 -9.65
N LEU A 239 -10.75 5.69 -9.71
CA LEU A 239 -12.06 5.13 -10.06
C LEU A 239 -13.03 5.23 -8.90
N THR A 240 -12.55 4.88 -7.71
CA THR A 240 -13.30 4.96 -6.45
C THR A 240 -12.33 4.90 -5.27
N TYR A 241 -12.73 5.44 -4.13
CA TYR A 241 -11.99 5.36 -2.88
C TYR A 241 -12.93 5.40 -1.66
N GLY A 242 -12.48 4.88 -0.53
CA GLY A 242 -13.27 4.85 0.70
C GLY A 242 -12.84 3.72 1.64
N PRO A 243 -13.68 3.37 2.63
CA PRO A 243 -13.46 2.21 3.47
C PRO A 243 -13.26 0.94 2.63
N THR A 244 -12.28 0.12 3.00
CA THR A 244 -11.91 -1.08 2.22
C THR A 244 -13.12 -1.99 1.97
N GLU A 245 -13.97 -2.22 2.96
CA GLU A 245 -15.16 -3.06 2.85
C GLU A 245 -16.16 -2.59 1.77
N GLN A 246 -16.20 -1.28 1.50
CA GLN A 246 -17.11 -0.68 0.52
C GLN A 246 -16.52 -0.61 -0.88
N VAL A 247 -15.21 -0.36 -0.97
CA VAL A 247 -14.49 -0.15 -2.22
C VAL A 247 -13.99 -1.47 -2.81
N PHE A 248 -13.53 -2.39 -1.97
CA PHE A 248 -12.88 -3.63 -2.38
C PHE A 248 -13.90 -4.72 -2.72
N THR A 249 -14.71 -4.44 -3.74
CA THR A 249 -15.77 -5.31 -4.23
C THR A 249 -15.45 -5.87 -5.61
N ARG A 250 -16.02 -7.04 -5.95
CA ARG A 250 -15.80 -7.65 -7.26
C ARG A 250 -16.04 -6.70 -8.44
N PRO A 251 -17.16 -5.95 -8.53
CA PRO A 251 -17.40 -5.05 -9.65
C PRO A 251 -16.33 -3.95 -9.77
N ASN A 252 -15.89 -3.37 -8.64
CA ASN A 252 -14.90 -2.32 -8.63
C ASN A 252 -13.51 -2.86 -9.05
N LEU A 253 -13.15 -4.07 -8.59
CA LEU A 253 -11.90 -4.72 -8.96
C LEU A 253 -11.89 -5.10 -10.45
N GLU A 254 -13.00 -5.65 -10.98
CA GLU A 254 -13.14 -5.91 -12.42
C GLU A 254 -12.97 -4.65 -13.26
N LEU A 255 -13.50 -3.51 -12.81
CA LEU A 255 -13.33 -2.22 -13.47
C LEU A 255 -11.86 -1.74 -13.45
N ALA A 256 -11.19 -1.87 -12.31
CA ALA A 256 -9.80 -1.45 -12.14
C ALA A 256 -8.82 -2.30 -12.96
N PHE A 257 -9.01 -3.62 -12.94
CA PHE A 257 -8.10 -4.58 -13.55
C PHE A 257 -8.48 -4.99 -14.99
N GLY A 258 -9.73 -4.74 -15.43
CA GLY A 258 -10.12 -4.84 -16.84
C GLY A 258 -9.94 -6.23 -17.46
N GLY A 259 -10.28 -7.32 -16.74
CA GLY A 259 -10.19 -8.68 -17.25
C GLY A 259 -8.80 -9.34 -17.15
N VAL A 260 -7.82 -8.66 -16.54
CA VAL A 260 -6.52 -9.27 -16.19
C VAL A 260 -6.66 -10.26 -15.04
N LEU A 261 -7.68 -10.06 -14.19
CA LEU A 261 -7.95 -10.94 -13.05
C LEU A 261 -8.49 -12.29 -13.54
N ARG A 262 -7.85 -13.36 -13.09
CA ARG A 262 -8.37 -14.72 -13.28
C ARG A 262 -9.45 -14.97 -12.24
N HIS A 263 -10.62 -15.39 -12.72
CA HIS A 263 -11.75 -15.76 -11.87
C HIS A 263 -11.88 -17.27 -11.80
N PHE A 264 -12.00 -17.78 -10.59
CA PHE A 264 -12.35 -19.15 -10.33
C PHE A 264 -13.58 -19.14 -9.43
N ASP A 265 -14.73 -19.55 -9.95
CA ASP A 265 -15.92 -19.76 -9.13
C ASP A 265 -15.84 -21.18 -8.55
N LEU A 266 -15.66 -21.27 -7.22
CA LEU A 266 -15.72 -22.54 -6.52
C LEU A 266 -17.19 -22.90 -6.23
N PRO A 267 -17.56 -24.20 -6.31
CA PRO A 267 -18.90 -24.65 -5.89
C PRO A 267 -19.04 -24.42 -4.37
N HIS A 268 -19.79 -23.42 -4.03
CA HIS A 268 -20.45 -23.05 -2.76
C HIS A 268 -19.75 -23.37 -1.41
N SER A 269 -19.49 -22.37 -0.59
CA SER A 269 -19.43 -22.53 0.87
C SER A 269 -20.85 -22.51 1.47
N HIS A 270 -21.04 -23.15 2.62
CA HIS A 270 -22.28 -23.04 3.39
C HIS A 270 -22.14 -21.90 4.40
N ASP A 271 -23.21 -21.11 4.60
CA ASP A 271 -23.31 -20.18 5.72
C ASP A 271 -23.69 -20.93 7.01
N ASP A 272 -23.61 -20.26 8.17
CA ASP A 272 -23.98 -20.83 9.48
C ASP A 272 -25.47 -21.27 9.54
N ALA A 273 -26.28 -20.86 8.57
CA ALA A 273 -27.69 -21.23 8.42
C ALA A 273 -27.91 -22.36 7.38
N GLY A 274 -26.82 -22.92 6.79
CA GLY A 274 -26.89 -23.98 5.77
C GLY A 274 -27.22 -23.47 4.36
N GLY A 275 -27.21 -22.16 4.13
CA GLY A 275 -27.38 -21.54 2.82
C GLY A 275 -26.11 -21.67 1.95
N ARG A 276 -26.30 -21.77 0.63
CA ARG A 276 -25.17 -21.83 -0.32
C ARG A 276 -24.75 -20.43 -0.73
N LEU A 277 -23.53 -20.03 -0.36
CA LEU A 277 -22.93 -18.76 -0.79
C LEU A 277 -21.96 -18.99 -1.95
N PRO A 278 -22.03 -18.21 -3.04
CA PRO A 278 -21.04 -18.30 -4.10
C PRO A 278 -19.67 -17.84 -3.57
N VAL A 279 -18.63 -18.63 -3.85
CA VAL A 279 -17.25 -18.33 -3.53
C VAL A 279 -16.51 -18.00 -4.82
N GLY A 280 -16.08 -16.75 -4.96
CA GLY A 280 -15.23 -16.31 -6.07
C GLY A 280 -13.79 -16.15 -5.59
N ILE A 281 -12.84 -16.62 -6.38
CA ILE A 281 -11.42 -16.39 -6.17
C ILE A 281 -10.93 -15.45 -7.27
N MET A 282 -10.29 -14.36 -6.88
CA MET A 282 -9.65 -13.41 -7.79
C MET A 282 -8.15 -13.41 -7.51
N THR A 283 -7.34 -13.55 -8.54
CA THR A 283 -5.89 -13.55 -8.42
C THR A 283 -5.24 -12.83 -9.60
N ASP A 284 -4.12 -12.19 -9.32
CA ASP A 284 -3.18 -11.58 -10.28
C ASP A 284 -1.79 -12.24 -10.25
N ASP A 285 -1.70 -13.49 -9.79
CA ASP A 285 -0.55 -14.38 -9.71
C ASP A 285 0.17 -14.50 -8.34
N GLU A 286 -0.20 -13.74 -7.27
CA GLU A 286 0.47 -13.91 -5.97
C GLU A 286 -0.45 -14.52 -4.90
N ARG A 287 -1.25 -13.72 -4.19
CA ARG A 287 -2.21 -14.24 -3.19
C ARG A 287 -3.64 -14.10 -3.69
N PRO A 288 -4.39 -15.20 -3.76
CA PRO A 288 -5.77 -15.13 -4.21
C PRO A 288 -6.64 -14.38 -3.19
N LEU A 289 -7.47 -13.48 -3.70
CA LEU A 289 -8.54 -12.87 -2.94
C LEU A 289 -9.76 -13.81 -2.98
N VAL A 290 -10.22 -14.26 -1.82
CA VAL A 290 -11.43 -15.09 -1.69
C VAL A 290 -12.64 -14.20 -1.39
N LEU A 291 -13.65 -14.26 -2.23
CA LEU A 291 -14.91 -13.54 -2.07
C LEU A 291 -16.03 -14.53 -1.75
N VAL A 292 -16.68 -14.37 -0.59
CA VAL A 292 -17.84 -15.16 -0.19
C VAL A 292 -19.07 -14.26 -0.25
N GLY A 293 -20.09 -14.67 -1.05
CA GLY A 293 -21.30 -13.85 -1.24
C GLY A 293 -21.03 -12.47 -1.87
N GLY A 294 -19.91 -12.31 -2.63
CA GLY A 294 -19.52 -11.07 -3.28
C GLY A 294 -18.74 -10.08 -2.39
N ARG A 295 -18.43 -10.44 -1.14
CA ARG A 295 -17.61 -9.67 -0.20
C ARG A 295 -16.29 -10.39 0.10
N SER A 296 -15.22 -9.64 0.42
CA SER A 296 -13.96 -10.26 0.82
C SER A 296 -14.13 -11.05 2.12
N ALA A 297 -13.69 -12.32 2.11
CA ALA A 297 -13.59 -13.12 3.32
C ALA A 297 -12.29 -12.72 4.03
N VAL A 298 -12.39 -11.94 5.10
CA VAL A 298 -11.29 -11.70 6.02
C VAL A 298 -11.00 -13.02 6.74
N ARG A 299 -9.74 -13.42 6.85
CA ARG A 299 -9.32 -14.57 7.66
C ARG A 299 -9.71 -14.34 9.13
N GLY A 300 -10.90 -14.80 9.48
CA GLY A 300 -11.28 -15.09 10.86
C GLY A 300 -11.05 -16.57 11.08
N ASN A 301 -10.07 -16.92 11.92
CA ASN A 301 -9.81 -18.25 12.49
C ASN A 301 -9.55 -19.41 11.50
N PRO A 302 -8.35 -20.02 11.45
CA PRO A 302 -8.02 -21.14 10.55
C PRO A 302 -8.87 -22.41 10.78
N ASP A 303 -9.67 -22.49 11.85
CA ASP A 303 -10.50 -23.64 12.17
C ASP A 303 -11.85 -23.70 11.41
N SER A 304 -12.18 -22.71 10.59
CA SER A 304 -13.44 -22.66 9.85
C SER A 304 -13.35 -23.18 8.40
N ILE A 305 -12.20 -23.64 7.96
CA ILE A 305 -12.05 -24.31 6.65
C ILE A 305 -12.01 -25.80 6.90
N THR A 306 -13.18 -26.46 6.85
CA THR A 306 -13.27 -27.92 6.79
C THR A 306 -12.59 -28.39 5.52
N ALA A 307 -11.50 -29.15 5.67
CA ALA A 307 -10.77 -29.77 4.58
C ALA A 307 -11.71 -30.64 3.75
N VAL A 308 -11.76 -30.40 2.45
CA VAL A 308 -12.44 -31.27 1.48
C VAL A 308 -11.71 -32.62 1.49
N PRO A 309 -12.36 -33.78 1.78
CA PRO A 309 -11.71 -35.05 1.73
C PRO A 309 -11.31 -35.36 0.28
N SER A 310 -10.05 -35.69 0.06
CA SER A 310 -9.53 -36.18 -1.23
C SER A 310 -10.29 -37.44 -1.62
N SER A 311 -11.13 -37.36 -2.64
CA SER A 311 -11.78 -38.55 -3.27
C SER A 311 -10.67 -39.43 -3.87
N GLY A 312 -10.43 -40.58 -3.24
CA GLY A 312 -9.49 -41.57 -3.71
C GLY A 312 -9.84 -42.04 -5.12
N ARG A 313 -8.88 -42.04 -5.99
CA ARG A 313 -8.90 -42.78 -7.25
C ARG A 313 -9.10 -44.26 -6.92
N ARG A 314 -10.19 -44.85 -7.38
CA ARG A 314 -10.30 -46.30 -7.55
C ARG A 314 -9.74 -46.61 -8.94
N ASP A 315 -8.64 -47.33 -8.98
CA ASP A 315 -8.17 -47.98 -10.21
C ASP A 315 -9.16 -49.14 -10.54
N PRO A 316 -9.52 -49.31 -11.80
CA PRO A 316 -10.25 -50.51 -12.23
C PRO A 316 -9.28 -51.67 -12.44
N ALA A 317 -9.65 -52.82 -11.95
CA ALA A 317 -9.02 -54.11 -12.25
C ALA A 317 -9.33 -54.58 -13.69
#